data_56af1d6d7f0a364ab244b433def56832
#
_entry.id   56af1d6d7f0a364ab244b433def56832
#
_cell.length_a   1.000
_cell.length_b   1.000
_cell.length_c   1.000
_cell.angle_alpha   90.00
_cell.angle_beta   90.00
_cell.angle_gamma   90.00
#
_symmetry.space_group_name_H-M   'P 1'
#
loop_
_entity.id
_entity.type
_entity.pdbx_description
1 polymer ?
#
loop_
_entity_poly.entity_id
_entity_poly.type
_entity_poly.pdbx_seq_one_letter_code
_entity_poly.pdbx_strand_id
1 'polypeptide(L)'
;YRNRIRMLLFPNCKINIGLRVVARRADGYHDLETVMFPVRGLYDEVEVVRTAGAGVDFRAEGLAVDCEPEQNICIRAFRLMHDRYGVDGVAIRLDKRVPFGAGLGGGSSDGTAVLLALDRLFDLHLPEAELIARAAELGSDTPFFVRNTPQFCTGRGEIMSPFPLDLAGLTLVIVKPDEGVSTREAYAGVRPRVPSV
;
A
#
# COMPACT_ATOMS: atom_id res chain seq x y z
N TYR A 1 -12.84 -33.19 -2.58
CA TYR A 1 -12.26 -31.87 -2.86
C TYR A 1 -12.87 -30.88 -1.88
N ARG A 2 -12.18 -30.56 -0.75
CA ARG A 2 -12.55 -29.44 0.12
C ARG A 2 -12.38 -28.15 -0.70
N ASN A 3 -13.45 -27.42 -0.91
CA ASN A 3 -13.43 -26.09 -1.53
C ASN A 3 -12.44 -25.21 -0.70
N ARG A 4 -11.22 -25.01 -1.20
CA ARG A 4 -10.28 -24.09 -0.56
C ARG A 4 -10.84 -22.70 -0.81
N ILE A 5 -11.27 -22.02 0.24
CA ILE A 5 -11.72 -20.64 0.14
C ILE A 5 -10.48 -19.81 -0.19
N ARG A 6 -10.50 -19.15 -1.33
CA ARG A 6 -9.38 -18.34 -1.84
C ARG A 6 -9.87 -16.99 -2.32
N MET A 7 -9.00 -16.02 -2.24
CA MET A 7 -9.18 -14.71 -2.84
C MET A 7 -8.00 -14.38 -3.74
N LEU A 8 -8.30 -13.86 -4.93
CA LEU A 8 -7.33 -13.27 -5.85
C LEU A 8 -7.65 -11.79 -5.96
N LEU A 9 -6.67 -10.94 -5.67
CA LEU A 9 -6.77 -9.50 -5.72
C LEU A 9 -5.71 -8.94 -6.68
N PHE A 10 -5.99 -7.76 -7.22
CA PHE A 10 -5.13 -7.05 -8.17
C PHE A 10 -4.75 -5.68 -7.59
N PRO A 11 -3.84 -5.64 -6.60
CA PRO A 11 -3.39 -4.40 -5.97
C PRO A 11 -2.70 -3.50 -6.98
N ASN A 12 -3.35 -2.40 -7.32
CA ASN A 12 -2.84 -1.42 -8.27
C ASN A 12 -1.87 -0.44 -7.61
N CYS A 13 -1.07 0.25 -8.41
CA CYS A 13 -0.20 1.31 -7.92
C CYS A 13 -0.93 2.67 -7.79
N LYS A 14 -0.23 3.67 -7.26
CA LYS A 14 -0.68 5.07 -7.16
C LYS A 14 0.37 6.01 -7.71
N ILE A 15 -0.06 7.22 -8.05
CA ILE A 15 0.82 8.36 -8.27
C ILE A 15 0.47 9.49 -7.30
N ASN A 16 1.42 10.41 -7.13
CA ASN A 16 1.21 11.67 -6.43
C ASN A 16 1.15 12.79 -7.46
N ILE A 17 0.08 13.58 -7.43
CA ILE A 17 -0.11 14.75 -8.31
C ILE A 17 0.11 16.00 -7.47
N GLY A 18 1.08 16.83 -7.86
CA GLY A 18 1.37 18.08 -7.18
C GLY A 18 1.91 17.91 -5.76
N LEU A 19 2.82 16.95 -5.49
CA LEU A 19 3.41 16.77 -4.17
C LEU A 19 4.23 18.00 -3.77
N ARG A 20 3.81 18.63 -2.67
CA ARG A 20 4.50 19.74 -2.02
C ARG A 20 4.95 19.33 -0.62
N VAL A 21 6.13 19.79 -0.24
CA VAL A 21 6.61 19.72 1.15
C VAL A 21 6.42 21.10 1.76
N VAL A 22 5.47 21.21 2.67
CA VAL A 22 5.02 22.52 3.22
C VAL A 22 5.72 22.90 4.52
N ALA A 23 6.11 21.91 5.34
CA ALA A 23 6.84 22.15 6.57
C ALA A 23 7.75 20.99 6.95
N ARG A 24 8.77 21.27 7.76
CA ARG A 24 9.55 20.26 8.46
C ARG A 24 9.04 20.15 9.90
N ARG A 25 8.74 18.94 10.33
CA ARG A 25 8.20 18.64 11.66
C ARG A 25 9.32 18.46 12.70
N ALA A 26 8.98 18.63 13.97
CA ALA A 26 9.91 18.39 15.07
C ALA A 26 10.32 16.91 15.22
N ASP A 27 9.47 15.98 14.73
CA ASP A 27 9.72 14.54 14.73
C ASP A 27 10.67 14.09 13.58
N GLY A 28 11.17 15.04 12.78
CA GLY A 28 12.08 14.78 11.66
C GLY A 28 11.38 14.46 10.35
N TYR A 29 10.06 14.28 10.33
CA TYR A 29 9.24 14.12 9.15
C TYR A 29 8.88 15.47 8.50
N HIS A 30 8.12 15.42 7.43
CA HIS A 30 7.68 16.59 6.70
C HIS A 30 6.15 16.58 6.56
N ASP A 31 5.54 17.74 6.65
CA ASP A 31 4.16 17.93 6.25
C ASP A 31 4.09 18.10 4.74
N LEU A 32 3.16 17.38 4.15
CA LEU A 32 2.96 17.29 2.70
C LEU A 32 1.57 17.78 2.31
N GLU A 33 1.45 18.19 1.06
CA GLU A 33 0.18 18.35 0.35
C GLU A 33 0.31 17.65 -1.00
N THR A 34 -0.58 16.71 -1.27
CA THR A 34 -0.59 15.97 -2.54
C THR A 34 -1.96 15.39 -2.85
N VAL A 35 -2.26 15.17 -4.11
CA VAL A 35 -3.37 14.28 -4.49
C VAL A 35 -2.80 12.91 -4.80
N MET A 36 -3.18 11.90 -4.04
CA MET A 36 -2.92 10.52 -4.40
C MET A 36 -3.99 10.02 -5.36
N PHE A 37 -3.57 9.44 -6.47
CA PHE A 37 -4.46 8.94 -7.52
C PHE A 37 -4.16 7.46 -7.83
N PRO A 38 -5.17 6.56 -7.82
CA PRO A 38 -4.96 5.15 -8.11
C PRO A 38 -4.75 4.91 -9.60
N VAL A 39 -3.72 4.15 -9.97
CA VAL A 39 -3.39 3.79 -11.35
C VAL A 39 -3.72 2.33 -11.57
N ARG A 40 -4.91 2.05 -12.10
CA ARG A 40 -5.44 0.69 -12.20
C ARG A 40 -4.85 -0.15 -13.33
N GLY A 41 -4.15 0.47 -14.29
CA GLY A 41 -3.53 -0.22 -15.43
C GLY A 41 -2.21 -0.91 -15.12
N LEU A 42 -1.62 -0.68 -13.92
CA LEU A 42 -0.40 -1.33 -13.44
C LEU A 42 -0.65 -1.85 -12.02
N TYR A 43 -0.60 -3.17 -11.86
CA TYR A 43 -0.97 -3.87 -10.62
C TYR A 43 -0.14 -5.14 -10.44
N ASP A 44 -0.06 -5.58 -9.20
CA ASP A 44 0.44 -6.88 -8.80
C ASP A 44 -0.71 -7.88 -8.69
N GLU A 45 -0.42 -9.17 -8.53
CA GLU A 45 -1.42 -10.17 -8.20
C GLU A 45 -1.12 -10.74 -6.81
N VAL A 46 -2.12 -10.73 -5.94
CA VAL A 46 -2.05 -11.30 -4.59
C VAL A 46 -3.12 -12.36 -4.45
N GLU A 47 -2.70 -13.61 -4.31
CA GLU A 47 -3.59 -14.72 -3.98
C GLU A 47 -3.44 -15.07 -2.49
N VAL A 48 -4.56 -15.14 -1.78
CA VAL A 48 -4.62 -15.59 -0.38
C VAL A 48 -5.53 -16.78 -0.29
N VAL A 49 -5.02 -17.89 0.24
CA VAL A 49 -5.73 -19.17 0.37
C VAL A 49 -5.76 -19.57 1.82
N ARG A 50 -6.94 -19.89 2.34
CA ARG A 50 -7.07 -20.48 3.68
C ARG A 50 -6.58 -21.93 3.67
N THR A 51 -5.73 -22.29 4.64
CA THR A 51 -5.14 -23.62 4.77
C THR A 51 -5.58 -24.28 6.09
N ALA A 52 -5.32 -25.58 6.22
CA ALA A 52 -5.59 -26.30 7.47
C ALA A 52 -4.39 -26.23 8.45
N GLY A 53 -3.25 -25.66 8.02
CA GLY A 53 -2.06 -25.48 8.84
C GLY A 53 -2.16 -24.24 9.73
N ALA A 54 -1.13 -24.00 10.52
CA ALA A 54 -0.94 -22.76 11.27
C ALA A 54 0.07 -21.83 10.56
N GLY A 55 -0.04 -20.53 10.84
CA GLY A 55 0.88 -19.51 10.33
C GLY A 55 0.66 -19.15 8.86
N VAL A 56 1.71 -18.63 8.24
CA VAL A 56 1.69 -18.17 6.85
C VAL A 56 2.74 -18.87 6.01
N ASP A 57 2.35 -19.43 4.86
CA ASP A 57 3.25 -19.84 3.78
C ASP A 57 3.26 -18.72 2.74
N PHE A 58 4.40 -18.01 2.61
CA PHE A 58 4.53 -16.88 1.69
C PHE A 58 5.46 -17.22 0.53
N ARG A 59 5.02 -16.89 -0.68
CA ARG A 59 5.83 -17.00 -1.90
C ARG A 59 5.67 -15.74 -2.74
N ALA A 60 6.79 -15.21 -3.23
CA ALA A 60 6.82 -14.12 -4.18
C ALA A 60 7.51 -14.57 -5.47
N GLU A 61 6.98 -14.09 -6.59
CA GLU A 61 7.55 -14.24 -7.92
C GLU A 61 7.44 -12.91 -8.68
N GLY A 62 7.96 -12.84 -9.89
CA GLY A 62 7.99 -11.61 -10.69
C GLY A 62 9.18 -10.72 -10.38
N LEU A 63 8.96 -9.42 -10.25
CA LEU A 63 10.03 -8.47 -9.95
C LEU A 63 10.59 -8.68 -8.53
N ALA A 64 11.91 -8.55 -8.41
CA ALA A 64 12.57 -8.68 -7.11
C ALA A 64 12.08 -7.62 -6.11
N VAL A 65 11.86 -8.07 -4.87
CA VAL A 65 11.58 -7.21 -3.72
C VAL A 65 12.81 -7.27 -2.82
N ASP A 66 13.52 -6.17 -2.73
CA ASP A 66 14.76 -6.07 -1.92
C ASP A 66 14.39 -5.86 -0.45
N CYS A 67 13.99 -6.93 0.22
CA CYS A 67 13.79 -6.96 1.67
C CYS A 67 13.91 -8.39 2.19
N GLU A 68 14.29 -8.52 3.46
CA GLU A 68 14.21 -9.79 4.17
C GLU A 68 12.77 -10.31 4.16
N PRO A 69 12.55 -11.64 4.03
CA PRO A 69 11.21 -12.22 3.97
C PRO A 69 10.30 -11.75 5.11
N GLU A 70 10.85 -11.68 6.33
CA GLU A 70 10.14 -11.26 7.54
C GLU A 70 9.69 -9.79 7.51
N GLN A 71 10.35 -8.97 6.70
CA GLN A 71 10.04 -7.55 6.50
C GLN A 71 9.04 -7.32 5.36
N ASN A 72 8.72 -8.37 4.60
CA ASN A 72 7.74 -8.24 3.52
C ASN A 72 6.39 -7.80 4.07
N ILE A 73 5.82 -6.78 3.46
CA ILE A 73 4.60 -6.14 3.95
C ILE A 73 3.39 -7.10 3.95
N CYS A 74 3.36 -8.10 3.06
CA CYS A 74 2.32 -9.13 3.05
C CYS A 74 2.40 -10.00 4.31
N ILE A 75 3.61 -10.39 4.73
CA ILE A 75 3.83 -11.14 5.98
C ILE A 75 3.49 -10.27 7.18
N ARG A 76 3.89 -9.02 7.18
CA ARG A 76 3.56 -8.06 8.24
C ARG A 76 2.04 -7.85 8.36
N ALA A 77 1.34 -7.76 7.23
CA ALA A 77 -0.12 -7.66 7.22
C ALA A 77 -0.78 -8.91 7.82
N PHE A 78 -0.30 -10.11 7.46
CA PHE A 78 -0.78 -11.34 8.08
C PHE A 78 -0.54 -11.33 9.60
N ARG A 79 0.67 -11.01 10.06
CA ARG A 79 1.00 -10.99 11.49
C ARG A 79 0.10 -10.01 12.26
N LEU A 80 -0.10 -8.81 11.72
CA LEU A 80 -0.99 -7.83 12.33
C LEU A 80 -2.42 -8.37 12.50
N MET A 81 -2.94 -9.05 11.47
CA MET A 81 -4.27 -9.64 11.52
C MET A 81 -4.33 -10.87 12.43
N HIS A 82 -3.27 -11.66 12.45
CA HIS A 82 -3.14 -12.78 13.38
C HIS A 82 -3.17 -12.31 14.84
N ASP A 83 -2.34 -11.33 15.19
CA ASP A 83 -2.19 -10.83 16.57
C ASP A 83 -3.46 -10.13 17.08
N ARG A 84 -4.20 -9.46 16.19
CA ARG A 84 -5.37 -8.67 16.55
C ARG A 84 -6.69 -9.45 16.50
N TYR A 85 -6.82 -10.38 15.56
CA TYR A 85 -8.10 -11.02 15.25
C TYR A 85 -8.02 -12.55 15.23
N GLY A 86 -6.85 -13.14 15.51
CA GLY A 86 -6.69 -14.58 15.58
C GLY A 86 -6.81 -15.30 14.23
N VAL A 87 -6.62 -14.59 13.12
CA VAL A 87 -6.59 -15.25 11.80
C VAL A 87 -5.36 -16.15 11.72
N ASP A 88 -5.49 -17.35 11.16
CA ASP A 88 -4.40 -18.31 11.10
C ASP A 88 -4.56 -19.27 9.91
N GLY A 89 -3.45 -19.92 9.53
CA GLY A 89 -3.46 -20.92 8.49
C GLY A 89 -3.74 -20.35 7.10
N VAL A 90 -2.80 -19.59 6.52
CA VAL A 90 -2.93 -19.06 5.15
C VAL A 90 -1.71 -19.35 4.30
N ALA A 91 -1.93 -19.45 2.98
CA ALA A 91 -0.88 -19.36 1.97
C ALA A 91 -1.09 -18.05 1.18
N ILE A 92 -0.04 -17.27 1.04
CA ILE A 92 -0.04 -16.00 0.30
C ILE A 92 0.95 -16.14 -0.87
N ARG A 93 0.47 -15.86 -2.08
CA ARG A 93 1.29 -15.77 -3.29
C ARG A 93 1.23 -14.35 -3.83
N LEU A 94 2.38 -13.75 -4.07
CA LEU A 94 2.54 -12.44 -4.68
C LEU A 94 3.23 -12.60 -6.04
N ASP A 95 2.58 -12.18 -7.14
CA ASP A 95 3.23 -11.96 -8.43
C ASP A 95 3.49 -10.45 -8.60
N LYS A 96 4.76 -10.07 -8.45
CA LYS A 96 5.19 -8.66 -8.41
C LYS A 96 5.46 -8.12 -9.80
N ARG A 97 4.71 -7.08 -10.19
CA ARG A 97 4.80 -6.40 -11.48
C ARG A 97 5.04 -4.90 -11.34
N VAL A 98 4.56 -4.31 -10.23
CA VAL A 98 4.81 -2.90 -9.89
C VAL A 98 6.24 -2.78 -9.35
N PRO A 99 7.11 -1.93 -9.93
CA PRO A 99 8.50 -1.79 -9.50
C PRO A 99 8.60 -1.42 -8.03
N PHE A 100 9.48 -2.13 -7.30
CA PHE A 100 9.79 -1.85 -5.90
C PHE A 100 10.58 -0.56 -5.76
N GLY A 101 10.34 0.24 -4.71
CA GLY A 101 11.09 1.46 -4.42
C GLY A 101 10.90 2.61 -5.41
N ALA A 102 9.91 2.53 -6.30
CA ALA A 102 9.66 3.53 -7.36
C ALA A 102 8.70 4.67 -6.94
N GLY A 103 8.32 4.77 -5.67
CA GLY A 103 7.33 5.77 -5.21
C GLY A 103 5.88 5.49 -5.66
N LEU A 104 5.64 4.34 -6.30
CA LEU A 104 4.34 3.94 -6.85
C LEU A 104 3.39 3.30 -5.82
N GLY A 105 3.82 3.09 -4.59
CA GLY A 105 3.01 2.52 -3.52
C GLY A 105 2.66 1.03 -3.70
N GLY A 106 3.33 0.29 -4.60
CA GLY A 106 3.00 -1.11 -4.89
C GLY A 106 3.01 -1.99 -3.65
N GLY A 107 4.08 -1.95 -2.83
CA GLY A 107 4.13 -2.73 -1.59
C GLY A 107 3.01 -2.36 -0.62
N SER A 108 2.68 -1.07 -0.47
CA SER A 108 1.56 -0.63 0.37
C SER A 108 0.22 -1.18 -0.12
N SER A 109 0.05 -1.25 -1.44
CA SER A 109 -1.12 -1.86 -2.07
C SER A 109 -1.19 -3.37 -1.80
N ASP A 110 -0.05 -4.09 -1.92
CA ASP A 110 0.04 -5.52 -1.64
C ASP A 110 -0.35 -5.82 -0.19
N GLY A 111 0.21 -5.08 0.78
CA GLY A 111 -0.14 -5.23 2.20
C GLY A 111 -1.61 -4.97 2.48
N THR A 112 -2.19 -3.94 1.85
CA THR A 112 -3.64 -3.67 1.97
C THR A 112 -4.46 -4.78 1.36
N ALA A 113 -4.06 -5.32 0.20
CA ALA A 113 -4.76 -6.45 -0.42
C ALA A 113 -4.80 -7.66 0.51
N VAL A 114 -3.69 -7.96 1.21
CA VAL A 114 -3.67 -9.03 2.23
C VAL A 114 -4.62 -8.73 3.38
N LEU A 115 -4.63 -7.51 3.94
CA LEU A 115 -5.58 -7.12 4.99
C LEU A 115 -7.03 -7.35 4.57
N LEU A 116 -7.39 -6.86 3.38
CA LEU A 116 -8.75 -6.98 2.85
C LEU A 116 -9.12 -8.44 2.54
N ALA A 117 -8.16 -9.24 2.05
CA ALA A 117 -8.37 -10.66 1.81
C ALA A 117 -8.62 -11.42 3.11
N LEU A 118 -7.83 -11.15 4.15
CA LEU A 118 -7.97 -11.81 5.46
C LEU A 118 -9.28 -11.43 6.14
N ASP A 119 -9.66 -10.14 6.10
CA ASP A 119 -10.97 -9.69 6.61
C ASP A 119 -12.12 -10.52 6.01
N ARG A 120 -12.11 -10.69 4.69
CA ARG A 120 -13.17 -11.45 3.98
C ARG A 120 -13.07 -12.96 4.15
N LEU A 121 -11.86 -13.53 4.10
CA LEU A 121 -11.66 -14.98 4.22
C LEU A 121 -12.01 -15.51 5.62
N PHE A 122 -11.90 -14.67 6.63
CA PHE A 122 -12.19 -15.03 8.03
C PHE A 122 -13.50 -14.42 8.55
N ASP A 123 -14.29 -13.80 7.66
CA ASP A 123 -15.60 -13.21 7.98
C ASP A 123 -15.56 -12.23 9.15
N LEU A 124 -14.48 -11.41 9.23
CA LEU A 124 -14.30 -10.48 10.34
C LEU A 124 -15.24 -9.28 10.23
N HIS A 125 -15.57 -8.86 9.00
CA HIS A 125 -16.48 -7.73 8.71
C HIS A 125 -16.05 -6.44 9.39
N LEU A 126 -14.75 -6.13 9.38
CA LEU A 126 -14.19 -4.94 10.01
C LEU A 126 -14.74 -3.67 9.36
N PRO A 127 -15.15 -2.66 10.15
CA PRO A 127 -15.53 -1.36 9.61
C PRO A 127 -14.39 -0.73 8.82
N GLU A 128 -14.70 0.08 7.80
CA GLU A 128 -13.68 0.76 6.97
C GLU A 128 -12.67 1.55 7.83
N ALA A 129 -13.15 2.24 8.86
CA ALA A 129 -12.28 2.99 9.76
C ALA A 129 -11.26 2.09 10.49
N GLU A 130 -11.65 0.87 10.85
CA GLU A 130 -10.75 -0.12 11.47
C GLU A 130 -9.72 -0.63 10.46
N LEU A 131 -10.15 -0.96 9.23
CA LEU A 131 -9.23 -1.36 8.15
C LEU A 131 -8.20 -0.26 7.85
N ILE A 132 -8.63 1.01 7.80
CA ILE A 132 -7.74 2.17 7.64
C ILE A 132 -6.74 2.25 8.80
N ALA A 133 -7.20 2.07 10.05
CA ALA A 133 -6.32 2.09 11.22
C ALA A 133 -5.29 0.95 11.18
N ARG A 134 -5.69 -0.26 10.80
CA ARG A 134 -4.76 -1.40 10.64
C ARG A 134 -3.78 -1.16 9.49
N ALA A 135 -4.27 -0.63 8.37
CA ALA A 135 -3.41 -0.26 7.24
C ALA A 135 -2.33 0.76 7.66
N ALA A 136 -2.68 1.76 8.45
CA ALA A 136 -1.73 2.78 8.94
C ALA A 136 -0.58 2.20 9.79
N GLU A 137 -0.79 1.06 10.46
CA GLU A 137 0.27 0.36 11.21
C GLU A 137 1.32 -0.29 10.27
N LEU A 138 0.97 -0.55 9.02
CA LEU A 138 1.88 -1.14 8.03
C LEU A 138 2.73 -0.10 7.31
N GLY A 139 2.19 1.08 7.04
CA GLY A 139 2.89 2.14 6.33
C GLY A 139 2.04 3.38 6.07
N SER A 140 2.68 4.48 5.63
CA SER A 140 2.00 5.77 5.43
C SER A 140 1.03 5.76 4.22
N ASP A 141 1.38 5.06 3.15
CA ASP A 141 0.56 5.01 1.93
C ASP A 141 -0.50 3.89 1.97
N THR A 142 -0.38 2.94 2.91
CA THR A 142 -1.24 1.76 2.99
C THR A 142 -2.72 2.11 3.21
N PRO A 143 -3.09 3.10 4.05
CA PRO A 143 -4.49 3.51 4.25
C PRO A 143 -5.18 4.00 2.98
N PHE A 144 -4.42 4.60 2.05
CA PHE A 144 -4.96 5.06 0.76
C PHE A 144 -5.63 3.93 -0.03
N PHE A 145 -5.02 2.75 -0.03
CA PHE A 145 -5.49 1.61 -0.82
C PHE A 145 -6.72 0.91 -0.22
N VAL A 146 -7.10 1.21 1.01
CA VAL A 146 -8.38 0.73 1.59
C VAL A 146 -9.55 1.30 0.80
N ARG A 147 -9.54 2.61 0.52
CA ARG A 147 -10.55 3.27 -0.31
C ARG A 147 -10.25 3.17 -1.79
N ASN A 148 -8.97 3.25 -2.15
CA ASN A 148 -8.46 3.15 -3.52
C ASN A 148 -9.19 4.10 -4.51
N THR A 149 -9.41 5.32 -4.07
CA THR A 149 -10.03 6.43 -4.82
C THR A 149 -9.16 7.68 -4.70
N PRO A 150 -9.29 8.68 -5.60
CA PRO A 150 -8.50 9.91 -5.48
C PRO A 150 -8.71 10.58 -4.12
N GLN A 151 -7.62 10.92 -3.44
CA GLN A 151 -7.60 11.54 -2.11
C GLN A 151 -6.67 12.74 -2.10
N PHE A 152 -7.11 13.85 -1.50
CA PHE A 152 -6.21 14.91 -1.08
C PHE A 152 -5.59 14.54 0.26
N CYS A 153 -4.28 14.50 0.30
CA CYS A 153 -3.50 14.01 1.42
C CYS A 153 -2.68 15.13 2.04
N THR A 154 -2.71 15.22 3.37
CA THR A 154 -1.93 16.17 4.18
C THR A 154 -1.23 15.43 5.33
N GLY A 155 -0.54 16.18 6.21
CA GLY A 155 0.33 15.58 7.21
C GLY A 155 1.52 14.89 6.55
N ARG A 156 1.84 13.66 6.92
CA ARG A 156 2.85 12.84 6.23
C ARG A 156 2.29 12.08 5.01
N GLY A 157 1.02 12.37 4.65
CA GLY A 157 0.23 11.67 3.64
C GLY A 157 -0.93 10.84 4.22
N GLU A 158 -1.03 10.74 5.55
CA GLU A 158 -1.99 9.91 6.28
C GLU A 158 -3.35 10.58 6.50
N ILE A 159 -3.41 11.90 6.45
CA ILE A 159 -4.68 12.64 6.59
C ILE A 159 -5.29 12.80 5.21
N MET A 160 -6.35 12.03 4.94
CA MET A 160 -6.92 11.87 3.62
C MET A 160 -8.36 12.35 3.57
N SER A 161 -8.68 13.15 2.55
CA SER A 161 -10.06 13.54 2.21
C SER A 161 -10.35 13.21 0.75
N PRO A 162 -11.58 12.78 0.41
CA PRO A 162 -11.97 12.51 -0.95
C PRO A 162 -11.72 13.72 -1.85
N PHE A 163 -11.14 13.49 -3.02
CA PHE A 163 -10.85 14.53 -4.01
C PHE A 163 -11.51 14.17 -5.34
N PRO A 164 -12.45 14.98 -5.85
CA PRO A 164 -13.17 14.68 -7.08
C PRO A 164 -12.28 14.94 -8.30
N LEU A 165 -11.45 13.98 -8.66
CA LEU A 165 -10.56 14.02 -9.81
C LEU A 165 -10.87 12.86 -10.76
N ASP A 166 -11.22 13.19 -11.98
CA ASP A 166 -11.36 12.23 -13.08
C ASP A 166 -10.29 12.53 -14.15
N LEU A 167 -9.52 11.52 -14.49
CA LEU A 167 -8.49 11.57 -15.53
C LEU A 167 -8.88 10.68 -16.73
N ALA A 168 -10.16 10.31 -16.87
CA ALA A 168 -10.63 9.54 -18.00
C ALA A 168 -10.27 10.24 -19.33
N GLY A 169 -9.80 9.45 -20.29
CA GLY A 169 -9.34 9.96 -21.60
C GLY A 169 -7.90 10.45 -21.62
N LEU A 170 -7.21 10.54 -20.49
CA LEU A 170 -5.77 10.83 -20.46
C LEU A 170 -4.94 9.55 -20.47
N THR A 171 -3.81 9.60 -21.14
CA THR A 171 -2.81 8.52 -21.12
C THR A 171 -1.73 8.86 -20.11
N LEU A 172 -1.51 7.97 -19.13
CA LEU A 172 -0.42 8.07 -18.19
C LEU A 172 0.78 7.28 -18.71
N VAL A 173 1.93 7.93 -18.83
CA VAL A 173 3.22 7.29 -19.11
C VAL A 173 4.07 7.33 -17.85
N ILE A 174 4.45 6.17 -17.34
CA ILE A 174 5.33 6.02 -16.17
C ILE A 174 6.72 5.69 -16.66
N VAL A 175 7.70 6.51 -16.29
CA VAL A 175 9.12 6.29 -16.59
C VAL A 175 9.86 6.09 -15.27
N LYS A 176 10.46 4.91 -15.08
CA LYS A 176 11.32 4.61 -13.93
C LYS A 176 12.74 4.38 -14.45
N PRO A 177 13.67 5.30 -14.16
CA PRO A 177 15.10 5.08 -14.46
C PRO A 177 15.70 3.97 -13.56
N ASP A 178 16.88 3.48 -13.92
CA ASP A 178 17.56 2.46 -13.14
C ASP A 178 18.13 3.01 -11.82
N GLU A 179 18.44 4.31 -11.80
CA GLU A 179 18.88 4.99 -10.60
C GLU A 179 17.77 5.06 -9.57
N GLY A 180 18.10 4.74 -8.33
CA GLY A 180 17.22 4.82 -7.18
C GLY A 180 17.68 5.91 -6.21
N VAL A 181 16.71 6.64 -5.65
CA VAL A 181 16.94 7.56 -4.52
C VAL A 181 16.07 7.09 -3.37
N SER A 182 16.67 6.91 -2.19
CA SER A 182 15.89 6.58 -1.01
C SER A 182 14.96 7.74 -0.63
N THR A 183 13.77 7.44 -0.17
CA THR A 183 12.81 8.45 0.31
C THR A 183 13.46 9.36 1.35
N ARG A 184 14.29 8.81 2.23
CA ARG A 184 15.01 9.56 3.27
C ARG A 184 15.97 10.58 2.67
N GLU A 185 16.75 10.20 1.68
CA GLU A 185 17.70 11.09 0.99
C GLU A 185 16.96 12.18 0.21
N ALA A 186 15.89 11.82 -0.50
CA ALA A 186 15.06 12.76 -1.23
C ALA A 186 14.52 13.86 -0.30
N TYR A 187 13.97 13.48 0.86
CA TYR A 187 13.44 14.45 1.82
C TYR A 187 14.52 15.24 2.57
N ALA A 188 15.70 14.68 2.80
CA ALA A 188 16.81 15.38 3.48
C ALA A 188 17.27 16.61 2.71
N GLY A 189 17.17 16.61 1.38
CA GLY A 189 17.53 17.74 0.50
C GLY A 189 16.44 18.79 0.30
N VAL A 190 15.21 18.54 0.78
CA VAL A 190 14.09 19.44 0.52
C VAL A 190 14.10 20.65 1.44
N ARG A 191 13.91 21.83 0.84
CA ARG A 191 13.60 23.08 1.55
C ARG A 191 12.10 23.32 1.47
N PRO A 192 11.35 23.18 2.58
CA PRO A 192 9.92 23.44 2.57
C PRO A 192 9.59 24.86 2.08
N ARG A 193 8.52 24.97 1.30
CA ARG A 193 7.97 26.26 0.88
C ARG A 193 6.50 26.32 1.21
N VAL A 194 6.14 27.28 2.04
CA VAL A 194 4.73 27.65 2.23
C VAL A 194 4.26 28.31 0.93
N PRO A 195 3.14 27.88 0.34
CA PRO A 195 2.58 28.56 -0.82
C PRO A 195 2.33 30.04 -0.48
N SER A 196 2.85 30.95 -1.29
CA SER A 196 2.32 32.31 -1.32
C SER A 196 0.92 32.25 -1.93
N VAL A 197 -0.06 32.69 -1.17
CA VAL A 197 -1.44 32.86 -1.64
C VAL A 197 -1.48 33.86 -2.78
#